data_6eeb3cb5735679a74c4f30b5fa5cb5b3
#
_entry.id   6eeb3cb5735679a74c4f30b5fa5cb5b3
#
_cell.length_a   1.000
_cell.length_b   1.000
_cell.length_c   1.000
_cell.angle_alpha   90.00
_cell.angle_beta   90.00
_cell.angle_gamma   90.00
#
_symmetry.space_group_name_H-M   'P 1'
#
loop_
_entity.id
_entity.type
_entity.pdbx_description
1 polymer ?
#
loop_
_entity_poly.entity_id
_entity_poly.type
_entity_poly.pdbx_seq_one_letter_code
_entity_poly.pdbx_strand_id
1 'polypeptide(L)'
;MSREIYLDNSATTPLCEAAKTKIAQAVEVYGNPSSLHSMGQKAEAMIKEAREAVLAGLGVRPRDGELIFTSCGTEATALALMGSAHAKERREATRILISDAEHPSVKNTALALEREGFEIVRIPTREGVLDMAAIDAAMEKKIFLASFMLVNNETGAVFSVGEAFAKIKARYPEAITHCDAVQGFMKIPFTPASLRADLVTVSGHKLHAPKGVGALYVSGEMIKKKKIVPYLHGGGQEKGMRSGTENTLGIAAFGAAVADLKPRFAVVRGHFEELYSYASVQLEEIGVRINRPAGARADHIINVTVKGIKSETLLHFLSADGIFVSSGSACSSHSKNPSEALIAFGLTATEADQSLRISFSEYNTKEDVDALIASLKAAMARLVRVKG
;
A
#
# COMPACT_ATOMS: atom_id res chain seq x y z
N MET A 1 -8.38 -32.90 -3.84
CA MET A 1 -8.16 -31.69 -3.02
C MET A 1 -9.10 -30.63 -3.56
N SER A 2 -9.87 -29.94 -2.71
CA SER A 2 -10.67 -28.78 -3.12
C SER A 2 -9.75 -27.72 -3.72
N ARG A 3 -10.18 -27.02 -4.77
CA ARG A 3 -9.44 -25.90 -5.37
C ARG A 3 -9.23 -24.83 -4.29
N GLU A 4 -7.99 -24.40 -4.06
CA GLU A 4 -7.71 -23.27 -3.18
C GLU A 4 -8.07 -21.95 -3.87
N ILE A 5 -8.84 -21.11 -3.18
CA ILE A 5 -9.34 -19.81 -3.66
C ILE A 5 -8.73 -18.72 -2.80
N TYR A 6 -7.78 -17.96 -3.37
CA TYR A 6 -7.07 -16.92 -2.66
C TYR A 6 -7.67 -15.54 -2.95
N LEU A 7 -8.36 -14.98 -1.96
CA LEU A 7 -9.04 -13.69 -1.98
C LEU A 7 -8.47 -12.72 -0.93
N ASP A 8 -7.20 -12.89 -0.57
CA ASP A 8 -6.47 -12.02 0.38
C ASP A 8 -5.28 -11.30 -0.28
N ASN A 9 -5.45 -10.86 -1.53
CA ASN A 9 -4.40 -10.23 -2.34
C ASN A 9 -3.93 -8.87 -1.80
N SER A 10 -4.68 -8.24 -0.92
CA SER A 10 -4.24 -7.04 -0.18
C SER A 10 -3.25 -7.35 0.96
N ALA A 11 -3.20 -8.60 1.46
CA ALA A 11 -2.17 -9.03 2.40
C ALA A 11 -0.85 -9.32 1.69
N THR A 12 -0.89 -10.10 0.62
CA THR A 12 0.22 -10.42 -0.29
C THR A 12 -0.33 -11.05 -1.56
N THR A 13 0.45 -11.14 -2.61
CA THR A 13 0.04 -11.78 -3.87
C THR A 13 0.96 -12.94 -4.23
N PRO A 14 0.49 -13.96 -4.96
CA PRO A 14 1.36 -14.96 -5.58
C PRO A 14 2.28 -14.30 -6.62
N LEU A 15 3.43 -14.89 -6.90
CA LEU A 15 4.33 -14.39 -7.94
C LEU A 15 3.73 -14.59 -9.33
N CYS A 16 3.81 -13.56 -10.20
CA CYS A 16 3.51 -13.71 -11.62
C CYS A 16 4.62 -14.48 -12.36
N GLU A 17 4.31 -15.02 -13.54
CA GLU A 17 5.28 -15.80 -14.33
C GLU A 17 6.49 -14.96 -14.76
N ALA A 18 6.29 -13.68 -15.08
CA ALA A 18 7.39 -12.77 -15.40
C ALA A 18 8.37 -12.62 -14.23
N ALA A 19 7.86 -12.49 -13.00
CA ALA A 19 8.68 -12.41 -11.80
C ALA A 19 9.44 -13.72 -11.53
N LYS A 20 8.77 -14.88 -11.65
CA LYS A 20 9.40 -16.21 -11.48
C LYS A 20 10.53 -16.43 -12.50
N THR A 21 10.27 -16.13 -13.76
CA THR A 21 11.27 -16.23 -14.85
C THR A 21 12.46 -15.31 -14.57
N LYS A 22 12.22 -14.07 -14.15
CA LYS A 22 13.29 -13.11 -13.86
C LYS A 22 14.11 -13.52 -12.65
N ILE A 23 13.50 -14.13 -11.62
CA ILE A 23 14.25 -14.72 -10.48
C ILE A 23 15.18 -15.82 -10.97
N ALA A 24 14.70 -16.76 -11.78
CA ALA A 24 15.52 -17.84 -12.31
C ALA A 24 16.72 -17.31 -13.11
N GLN A 25 16.53 -16.28 -13.93
CA GLN A 25 17.62 -15.60 -14.65
C GLN A 25 18.59 -14.91 -13.68
N ALA A 26 18.08 -14.24 -12.65
CA ALA A 26 18.90 -13.47 -11.72
C ALA A 26 19.74 -14.35 -10.79
N VAL A 27 19.32 -15.61 -10.52
CA VAL A 27 20.12 -16.59 -9.76
C VAL A 27 21.46 -16.85 -10.45
N GLU A 28 21.50 -16.87 -11.79
CA GLU A 28 22.72 -17.08 -12.58
C GLU A 28 23.64 -15.83 -12.59
N VAL A 29 23.14 -14.67 -12.16
CA VAL A 29 23.85 -13.39 -12.12
C VAL A 29 24.22 -13.03 -10.67
N TYR A 30 25.10 -13.80 -10.08
CA TYR A 30 25.49 -13.71 -8.66
C TYR A 30 26.54 -12.64 -8.32
N GLY A 31 26.96 -11.83 -9.31
CA GLY A 31 27.91 -10.74 -9.10
C GLY A 31 27.38 -9.66 -8.18
N ASN A 32 28.26 -9.07 -7.35
CA ASN A 32 27.91 -7.90 -6.57
C ASN A 32 27.72 -6.68 -7.51
N PRO A 33 26.58 -5.99 -7.51
CA PRO A 33 26.32 -4.85 -8.41
C PRO A 33 27.35 -3.72 -8.31
N SER A 34 28.03 -3.58 -7.17
CA SER A 34 29.08 -2.58 -6.95
C SER A 34 30.45 -3.00 -7.55
N SER A 35 30.59 -4.22 -8.06
CA SER A 35 31.86 -4.71 -8.63
C SER A 35 32.06 -4.25 -10.07
N LEU A 36 33.29 -3.81 -10.41
CA LEU A 36 33.62 -3.27 -11.72
C LEU A 36 33.80 -4.36 -12.80
N HIS A 37 33.96 -5.63 -12.43
CA HIS A 37 34.08 -6.73 -13.38
C HIS A 37 32.74 -7.10 -14.03
N SER A 38 32.78 -7.84 -15.13
CA SER A 38 31.60 -8.14 -15.97
C SER A 38 30.41 -8.78 -15.22
N MET A 39 30.66 -9.59 -14.17
CA MET A 39 29.58 -10.18 -13.37
C MET A 39 28.85 -9.13 -12.54
N GLY A 40 29.57 -8.17 -11.96
CA GLY A 40 28.95 -7.05 -11.23
C GLY A 40 28.15 -6.16 -12.18
N GLN A 41 28.70 -5.84 -13.35
CA GLN A 41 28.01 -5.03 -14.35
C GLN A 41 26.71 -5.66 -14.85
N LYS A 42 26.65 -7.00 -14.96
CA LYS A 42 25.41 -7.72 -15.30
C LYS A 42 24.35 -7.57 -14.20
N ALA A 43 24.76 -7.66 -12.94
CA ALA A 43 23.85 -7.48 -11.80
C ALA A 43 23.34 -6.02 -11.70
N GLU A 44 24.24 -5.04 -11.91
CA GLU A 44 23.86 -3.62 -11.98
C GLU A 44 22.88 -3.34 -13.12
N ALA A 45 23.08 -3.94 -14.29
CA ALA A 45 22.19 -3.79 -15.43
C ALA A 45 20.76 -4.29 -15.11
N MET A 46 20.62 -5.40 -14.37
CA MET A 46 19.30 -5.89 -13.91
C MET A 46 18.61 -4.90 -12.96
N ILE A 47 19.36 -4.30 -12.03
CA ILE A 47 18.83 -3.29 -11.11
C ILE A 47 18.39 -2.05 -11.88
N LYS A 48 19.18 -1.60 -12.86
CA LYS A 48 18.86 -0.45 -13.72
C LYS A 48 17.58 -0.70 -14.52
N GLU A 49 17.47 -1.86 -15.19
CA GLU A 49 16.27 -2.26 -15.93
C GLU A 49 15.02 -2.24 -15.02
N ALA A 50 15.12 -2.82 -13.83
CA ALA A 50 14.03 -2.83 -12.85
C ALA A 50 13.64 -1.41 -12.39
N ARG A 51 14.62 -0.55 -12.16
CA ARG A 51 14.40 0.85 -11.77
C ARG A 51 13.63 1.62 -12.84
N GLU A 52 14.02 1.46 -14.09
CA GLU A 52 13.35 2.07 -15.24
C GLU A 52 11.91 1.56 -15.38
N ALA A 53 11.67 0.26 -15.18
CA ALA A 53 10.34 -0.34 -15.22
C ALA A 53 9.43 0.21 -14.11
N VAL A 54 9.90 0.30 -12.87
CA VAL A 54 9.11 0.82 -11.74
C VAL A 54 8.82 2.31 -11.90
N LEU A 55 9.81 3.12 -12.32
CA LEU A 55 9.59 4.54 -12.66
C LEU A 55 8.56 4.70 -13.76
N ALA A 56 8.64 3.88 -14.81
CA ALA A 56 7.66 3.86 -15.89
C ALA A 56 6.25 3.45 -15.41
N GLY A 57 6.16 2.54 -14.44
CA GLY A 57 4.91 2.17 -13.76
C GLY A 57 4.30 3.33 -12.98
N LEU A 58 5.13 4.19 -12.38
CA LEU A 58 4.72 5.44 -11.71
C LEU A 58 4.42 6.59 -12.70
N GLY A 59 4.65 6.39 -14.01
CA GLY A 59 4.52 7.46 -15.00
C GLY A 59 5.60 8.54 -14.89
N VAL A 60 6.78 8.21 -14.37
CA VAL A 60 7.90 9.12 -14.12
C VAL A 60 9.02 8.85 -15.13
N ARG A 61 9.60 9.92 -15.67
CA ARG A 61 10.82 9.81 -16.47
C ARG A 61 12.04 9.82 -15.54
N PRO A 62 13.12 9.11 -15.87
CA PRO A 62 14.34 9.02 -15.02
C PRO A 62 14.96 10.37 -14.63
N ARG A 63 14.72 11.44 -15.41
CA ARG A 63 15.22 12.80 -15.13
C ARG A 63 14.37 13.59 -14.14
N ASP A 64 13.14 13.15 -13.86
CA ASP A 64 12.16 13.89 -13.05
C ASP A 64 12.23 13.49 -11.55
N GLY A 65 13.01 12.46 -11.21
CA GLY A 65 13.24 12.00 -9.84
C GLY A 65 14.01 10.70 -9.79
N GLU A 66 14.18 10.19 -8.59
CA GLU A 66 14.90 8.93 -8.35
C GLU A 66 13.99 7.91 -7.70
N LEU A 67 14.30 6.63 -7.93
CA LEU A 67 13.69 5.50 -7.24
C LEU A 67 14.77 4.87 -6.37
N ILE A 68 14.52 4.71 -5.08
CA ILE A 68 15.42 4.09 -4.11
C ILE A 68 14.82 2.74 -3.73
N PHE A 69 15.51 1.64 -4.02
CA PHE A 69 15.06 0.32 -3.60
C PHE A 69 15.28 0.10 -2.11
N THR A 70 14.33 -0.54 -1.48
CA THR A 70 14.30 -0.87 -0.05
C THR A 70 13.91 -2.34 0.13
N SER A 71 14.00 -2.87 1.36
CA SER A 71 13.59 -4.23 1.66
C SER A 71 12.06 -4.44 1.67
N CYS A 72 11.28 -3.38 1.82
CA CYS A 72 9.81 -3.43 1.86
C CYS A 72 9.21 -2.02 1.86
N GLY A 73 7.89 -1.92 1.73
CA GLY A 73 7.18 -0.64 1.87
C GLY A 73 7.39 0.03 3.22
N THR A 74 7.50 -0.73 4.31
CA THR A 74 7.76 -0.16 5.65
C THR A 74 9.10 0.56 5.71
N GLU A 75 10.17 0.01 5.14
CA GLU A 75 11.47 0.66 5.06
C GLU A 75 11.41 1.91 4.17
N ALA A 76 10.71 1.83 3.02
CA ALA A 76 10.50 2.97 2.13
C ALA A 76 9.79 4.13 2.85
N THR A 77 8.73 3.83 3.61
CA THR A 77 8.01 4.81 4.44
C THR A 77 8.90 5.38 5.55
N ALA A 78 9.67 4.54 6.25
CA ALA A 78 10.61 5.01 7.27
C ALA A 78 11.66 5.96 6.66
N LEU A 79 12.23 5.61 5.50
CA LEU A 79 13.16 6.48 4.78
C LEU A 79 12.48 7.79 4.37
N ALA A 80 11.23 7.76 3.90
CA ALA A 80 10.50 8.97 3.52
C ALA A 80 10.31 9.93 4.70
N LEU A 81 9.82 9.43 5.83
CA LEU A 81 9.47 10.27 6.99
C LEU A 81 10.69 10.64 7.83
N MET A 82 11.47 9.64 8.27
CA MET A 82 12.65 9.85 9.11
C MET A 82 13.76 10.56 8.33
N GLY A 83 14.01 10.14 7.07
CA GLY A 83 15.01 10.79 6.21
C GLY A 83 14.69 12.25 5.94
N SER A 84 13.40 12.59 5.76
CA SER A 84 12.98 14.01 5.63
C SER A 84 13.09 14.76 6.94
N ALA A 85 12.69 14.17 8.06
CA ALA A 85 12.76 14.79 9.37
C ALA A 85 14.20 15.07 9.80
N HIS A 86 15.11 14.15 9.54
CA HIS A 86 16.53 14.29 9.89
C HIS A 86 17.32 15.18 8.92
N ALA A 87 16.83 15.43 7.70
CA ALA A 87 17.41 16.38 6.76
C ALA A 87 17.21 17.84 7.19
N LYS A 88 16.29 18.08 8.14
CA LYS A 88 15.85 19.41 8.50
C LYS A 88 16.69 20.04 9.62
N GLU A 89 17.10 21.29 9.43
CA GLU A 89 17.51 22.15 10.55
C GLU A 89 16.25 22.53 11.37
N ARG A 90 16.24 22.17 12.66
CA ARG A 90 15.05 22.18 13.54
C ARG A 90 14.49 23.56 13.94
N ARG A 91 14.70 24.63 13.17
CA ARG A 91 14.34 26.00 13.58
C ARG A 91 12.92 26.44 13.22
N GLU A 92 12.24 25.76 12.28
CA GLU A 92 10.89 26.14 11.82
C GLU A 92 10.02 24.90 11.56
N ALA A 93 8.73 25.03 11.57
CA ALA A 93 7.68 24.03 11.29
C ALA A 93 8.02 22.57 11.62
N THR A 94 7.46 22.02 12.67
CA THR A 94 7.63 20.61 13.08
C THR A 94 6.35 19.80 12.94
N ARG A 95 5.27 20.42 12.40
CA ARG A 95 3.97 19.75 12.29
C ARG A 95 3.96 18.77 11.14
N ILE A 96 3.56 17.54 11.44
CA ILE A 96 3.37 16.43 10.48
C ILE A 96 1.89 16.05 10.47
N LEU A 97 1.28 16.04 9.28
CA LEU A 97 -0.07 15.54 9.09
C LEU A 97 -0.05 14.08 8.62
N ILE A 98 -0.86 13.23 9.24
CA ILE A 98 -1.13 11.87 8.78
C ILE A 98 -2.64 11.63 8.82
N SER A 99 -3.19 10.67 8.07
CA SER A 99 -4.58 10.28 8.29
C SER A 99 -4.70 9.36 9.52
N ASP A 100 -5.91 9.28 10.09
CA ASP A 100 -6.21 8.35 11.20
C ASP A 100 -6.33 6.88 10.74
N ALA A 101 -6.40 6.67 9.42
CA ALA A 101 -6.50 5.34 8.78
C ALA A 101 -5.18 4.82 8.19
N GLU A 102 -4.04 5.44 8.51
CA GLU A 102 -2.74 5.05 7.97
C GLU A 102 -2.31 3.62 8.35
N HIS A 103 -1.53 3.01 7.44
CA HIS A 103 -0.85 1.76 7.73
C HIS A 103 0.12 1.92 8.95
N PRO A 104 0.33 0.87 9.77
CA PRO A 104 1.25 0.92 10.90
C PRO A 104 2.65 1.46 10.58
N SER A 105 3.15 1.28 9.34
CA SER A 105 4.44 1.85 8.92
C SER A 105 4.50 3.37 8.99
N VAL A 106 3.43 4.06 8.59
CA VAL A 106 3.31 5.53 8.70
C VAL A 106 3.05 5.93 10.13
N LYS A 107 2.02 5.31 10.76
CA LYS A 107 1.59 5.64 12.13
C LYS A 107 2.72 5.50 13.15
N ASN A 108 3.40 4.34 13.17
CA ASN A 108 4.43 4.08 14.16
C ASN A 108 5.71 4.91 13.90
N THR A 109 6.03 5.20 12.63
CA THR A 109 7.12 6.13 12.29
C THR A 109 6.78 7.55 12.73
N ALA A 110 5.53 8.01 12.56
CA ALA A 110 5.08 9.30 13.06
C ALA A 110 5.15 9.38 14.61
N LEU A 111 4.74 8.32 15.31
CA LEU A 111 4.89 8.23 16.78
C LEU A 111 6.37 8.26 17.24
N ALA A 112 7.29 7.69 16.45
CA ALA A 112 8.72 7.82 16.73
C ALA A 112 9.18 9.28 16.58
N LEU A 113 8.77 9.96 15.54
CA LEU A 113 9.06 11.38 15.31
C LEU A 113 8.42 12.29 16.38
N GLU A 114 7.23 11.94 16.91
CA GLU A 114 6.61 12.66 18.03
C GLU A 114 7.50 12.66 19.26
N ARG A 115 8.15 11.52 19.58
CA ARG A 115 9.15 11.42 20.67
C ARG A 115 10.40 12.25 20.41
N GLU A 116 10.68 12.57 19.15
CA GLU A 116 11.76 13.48 18.75
C GLU A 116 11.34 14.96 18.75
N GLY A 117 10.07 15.27 19.14
CA GLY A 117 9.55 16.62 19.29
C GLY A 117 8.82 17.16 18.06
N PHE A 118 8.42 16.31 17.10
CA PHE A 118 7.49 16.70 16.04
C PHE A 118 6.04 16.68 16.55
N GLU A 119 5.22 17.62 16.06
CA GLU A 119 3.79 17.70 16.36
C GLU A 119 3.01 16.85 15.34
N ILE A 120 2.43 15.74 15.78
CA ILE A 120 1.65 14.85 14.90
C ILE A 120 0.17 15.23 14.95
N VAL A 121 -0.41 15.58 13.80
CA VAL A 121 -1.85 15.88 13.66
C VAL A 121 -2.48 14.79 12.81
N ARG A 122 -3.50 14.11 13.36
CA ARG A 122 -4.25 13.08 12.67
C ARG A 122 -5.48 13.69 12.00
N ILE A 123 -5.60 13.50 10.69
CA ILE A 123 -6.72 13.97 9.88
C ILE A 123 -7.78 12.85 9.80
N PRO A 124 -9.04 13.12 10.17
CA PRO A 124 -10.11 12.13 10.13
C PRO A 124 -10.41 11.63 8.69
N THR A 125 -10.88 10.35 8.61
CA THR A 125 -11.24 9.69 7.35
C THR A 125 -12.59 8.98 7.45
N ARG A 126 -13.65 9.71 7.77
CA ARG A 126 -14.99 9.14 7.91
C ARG A 126 -15.52 8.60 6.59
N GLU A 127 -16.12 7.41 6.64
CA GLU A 127 -16.64 6.71 5.45
C GLU A 127 -15.65 6.65 4.27
N GLY A 128 -14.35 6.62 4.59
CA GLY A 128 -13.30 6.58 3.59
C GLY A 128 -13.05 7.92 2.88
N VAL A 129 -13.49 9.05 3.43
CA VAL A 129 -13.26 10.38 2.89
C VAL A 129 -12.33 11.17 3.81
N LEU A 130 -11.26 11.71 3.24
CA LEU A 130 -10.31 12.55 3.96
C LEU A 130 -10.94 13.91 4.31
N ASP A 131 -10.90 14.29 5.59
CA ASP A 131 -11.51 15.54 6.06
C ASP A 131 -10.69 16.78 5.66
N MET A 132 -11.14 17.45 4.59
CA MET A 132 -10.47 18.65 4.06
C MET A 132 -10.60 19.86 5.00
N ALA A 133 -11.66 19.94 5.82
CA ALA A 133 -11.82 21.01 6.79
C ALA A 133 -10.84 20.83 7.97
N ALA A 134 -10.59 19.60 8.39
CA ALA A 134 -9.56 19.30 9.39
C ALA A 134 -8.16 19.64 8.87
N ILE A 135 -7.89 19.45 7.57
CA ILE A 135 -6.63 19.89 6.94
C ILE A 135 -6.53 21.42 6.99
N ASP A 136 -7.60 22.16 6.67
CA ASP A 136 -7.62 23.63 6.76
C ASP A 136 -7.31 24.10 8.18
N ALA A 137 -7.97 23.54 9.18
CA ALA A 137 -7.70 23.84 10.58
C ALA A 137 -6.26 23.52 10.98
N ALA A 138 -5.72 22.38 10.52
CA ALA A 138 -4.33 22.01 10.79
C ALA A 138 -3.33 23.01 10.17
N MET A 139 -3.70 23.66 9.07
CA MET A 139 -2.85 24.66 8.38
C MET A 139 -2.82 26.06 9.08
N GLU A 140 -3.43 26.25 10.24
CA GLU A 140 -3.21 27.44 11.06
C GLU A 140 -1.75 27.59 11.51
N LYS A 141 -1.03 26.47 11.63
CA LYS A 141 0.42 26.44 11.84
C LYS A 141 1.12 25.87 10.60
N LYS A 142 2.37 26.25 10.39
CA LYS A 142 3.20 25.82 9.25
C LYS A 142 3.37 24.30 9.25
N ILE A 143 3.05 23.68 8.13
CA ILE A 143 3.21 22.24 7.92
C ILE A 143 4.64 21.95 7.43
N PHE A 144 5.28 20.99 8.07
CA PHE A 144 6.56 20.44 7.64
C PHE A 144 6.38 19.32 6.62
N LEU A 145 5.54 18.33 6.97
CA LEU A 145 5.31 17.14 6.15
C LEU A 145 3.84 16.72 6.25
N ALA A 146 3.29 16.23 5.13
CA ALA A 146 2.00 15.53 5.11
C ALA A 146 2.21 14.16 4.48
N SER A 147 1.72 13.12 5.15
CA SER A 147 1.82 11.73 4.68
C SER A 147 0.43 11.10 4.70
N PHE A 148 -0.08 10.75 3.51
CA PHE A 148 -1.38 10.12 3.37
C PHE A 148 -1.29 8.88 2.49
N MET A 149 -1.98 7.80 2.89
CA MET A 149 -2.15 6.65 1.99
C MET A 149 -3.10 7.00 0.85
N LEU A 150 -2.84 6.41 -0.32
CA LEU A 150 -3.68 6.62 -1.50
C LEU A 150 -4.93 5.73 -1.48
N VAL A 151 -4.74 4.46 -1.11
CA VAL A 151 -5.81 3.46 -1.02
C VAL A 151 -5.74 2.79 0.33
N ASN A 152 -6.85 2.79 1.06
CA ASN A 152 -6.92 2.09 2.33
C ASN A 152 -6.95 0.57 2.10
N ASN A 153 -6.05 -0.12 2.76
CA ASN A 153 -5.82 -1.56 2.59
C ASN A 153 -6.93 -2.44 3.18
N GLU A 154 -7.85 -1.88 3.97
CA GLU A 154 -8.94 -2.61 4.62
C GLU A 154 -10.30 -2.34 3.97
N THR A 155 -10.60 -1.07 3.67
CA THR A 155 -11.89 -0.65 3.13
C THR A 155 -11.91 -0.47 1.61
N GLY A 156 -10.74 -0.36 0.97
CA GLY A 156 -10.62 -0.01 -0.44
C GLY A 156 -10.92 1.46 -0.75
N ALA A 157 -11.11 2.32 0.25
CA ALA A 157 -11.31 3.75 0.05
C ALA A 157 -10.10 4.38 -0.66
N VAL A 158 -10.37 5.21 -1.67
CA VAL A 158 -9.35 6.01 -2.37
C VAL A 158 -9.43 7.43 -1.84
N PHE A 159 -8.40 7.87 -1.13
CA PHE A 159 -8.37 9.21 -0.55
C PHE A 159 -8.00 10.28 -1.58
N SER A 160 -8.58 11.47 -1.45
CA SER A 160 -8.31 12.64 -2.29
C SER A 160 -6.94 13.28 -1.99
N VAL A 161 -5.87 12.45 -2.00
CA VAL A 161 -4.50 12.84 -1.64
C VAL A 161 -4.01 14.01 -2.49
N GLY A 162 -4.28 13.99 -3.81
CA GLY A 162 -3.87 15.05 -4.72
C GLY A 162 -4.48 16.41 -4.38
N GLU A 163 -5.74 16.45 -3.95
CA GLU A 163 -6.42 17.67 -3.49
C GLU A 163 -5.83 18.16 -2.17
N ALA A 164 -5.63 17.26 -1.21
CA ALA A 164 -5.02 17.58 0.07
C ALA A 164 -3.62 18.17 -0.10
N PHE A 165 -2.77 17.53 -0.91
CA PHE A 165 -1.42 18.04 -1.18
C PHE A 165 -1.42 19.34 -1.96
N ALA A 166 -2.34 19.52 -2.93
CA ALA A 166 -2.52 20.79 -3.63
C ALA A 166 -2.81 21.93 -2.66
N LYS A 167 -3.72 21.71 -1.73
CA LYS A 167 -4.14 22.68 -0.72
C LYS A 167 -2.99 23.02 0.23
N ILE A 168 -2.26 22.03 0.72
CA ILE A 168 -1.10 22.22 1.60
C ILE A 168 0.02 22.98 0.88
N LYS A 169 0.36 22.56 -0.35
CA LYS A 169 1.41 23.20 -1.16
C LYS A 169 1.07 24.64 -1.56
N ALA A 170 -0.21 24.95 -1.76
CA ALA A 170 -0.63 26.33 -2.07
C ALA A 170 -0.32 27.29 -0.92
N ARG A 171 -0.49 26.85 0.34
CA ARG A 171 -0.20 27.66 1.53
C ARG A 171 1.25 27.54 2.01
N TYR A 172 1.82 26.34 1.92
CA TYR A 172 3.17 26.01 2.34
C TYR A 172 3.94 25.30 1.23
N PRO A 173 4.49 26.01 0.23
CA PRO A 173 5.15 25.40 -0.93
C PRO A 173 6.32 24.48 -0.57
N GLU A 174 6.99 24.75 0.57
CA GLU A 174 8.13 23.97 1.06
C GLU A 174 7.73 22.73 1.90
N ALA A 175 6.43 22.57 2.22
CA ALA A 175 5.95 21.36 2.91
C ALA A 175 6.24 20.12 2.07
N ILE A 176 6.73 19.07 2.70
CA ILE A 176 7.01 17.79 2.04
C ILE A 176 5.73 16.97 1.97
N THR A 177 5.46 16.34 0.83
CA THR A 177 4.29 15.51 0.63
C THR A 177 4.70 14.07 0.31
N HIS A 178 4.26 13.15 1.16
CA HIS A 178 4.49 11.70 1.02
C HIS A 178 3.18 10.97 0.79
N CYS A 179 3.13 10.10 -0.20
CA CYS A 179 2.01 9.22 -0.48
C CYS A 179 2.40 7.77 -0.25
N ASP A 180 1.75 7.07 0.68
CA ASP A 180 1.79 5.61 0.72
C ASP A 180 0.88 5.07 -0.38
N ALA A 181 1.48 4.65 -1.50
CA ALA A 181 0.79 4.10 -2.65
C ALA A 181 0.87 2.57 -2.73
N VAL A 182 1.22 1.89 -1.65
CA VAL A 182 1.41 0.42 -1.62
C VAL A 182 0.18 -0.34 -2.14
N GLN A 183 -1.02 0.09 -1.80
CA GLN A 183 -2.26 -0.51 -2.31
C GLN A 183 -2.76 0.13 -3.62
N GLY A 184 -2.25 1.29 -4.02
CA GLY A 184 -2.67 1.99 -5.23
C GLY A 184 -1.80 1.71 -6.45
N PHE A 185 -0.51 1.42 -6.25
CA PHE A 185 0.45 1.25 -7.34
C PHE A 185 0.06 0.09 -8.26
N MET A 186 -0.05 0.40 -9.56
CA MET A 186 -0.48 -0.53 -10.62
C MET A 186 -1.88 -1.16 -10.38
N LYS A 187 -2.74 -0.50 -9.57
CA LYS A 187 -4.13 -0.91 -9.34
C LYS A 187 -5.13 0.21 -9.61
N ILE A 188 -4.77 1.45 -9.33
CA ILE A 188 -5.54 2.64 -9.72
C ILE A 188 -4.65 3.64 -10.49
N PRO A 189 -5.22 4.49 -11.35
CA PRO A 189 -4.42 5.45 -12.12
C PRO A 189 -3.97 6.61 -11.23
N PHE A 190 -2.67 6.84 -11.18
CA PHE A 190 -2.06 8.04 -10.61
C PHE A 190 -0.63 8.21 -11.11
N THR A 191 -0.07 9.38 -10.88
CA THR A 191 1.37 9.68 -10.99
C THR A 191 1.78 10.53 -9.78
N PRO A 192 3.05 10.54 -9.36
CA PRO A 192 3.50 11.47 -8.32
C PRO A 192 3.15 12.92 -8.63
N ALA A 193 3.24 13.32 -9.90
CA ALA A 193 2.88 14.67 -10.36
C ALA A 193 1.39 14.97 -10.20
N SER A 194 0.49 14.04 -10.58
CA SER A 194 -0.96 14.21 -10.41
C SER A 194 -1.37 14.30 -8.95
N LEU A 195 -0.64 13.62 -8.06
CA LEU A 195 -0.84 13.70 -6.61
C LEU A 195 -0.12 14.90 -5.97
N ARG A 196 0.77 15.59 -6.69
CA ARG A 196 1.68 16.59 -6.10
C ARG A 196 2.53 16.00 -4.96
N ALA A 197 2.89 14.73 -5.08
CA ALA A 197 3.68 14.02 -4.09
C ALA A 197 5.18 14.18 -4.37
N ASP A 198 5.93 14.58 -3.36
CA ASP A 198 7.40 14.63 -3.40
C ASP A 198 8.01 13.25 -3.21
N LEU A 199 7.33 12.40 -2.44
CA LEU A 199 7.75 11.06 -2.06
C LEU A 199 6.59 10.08 -2.27
N VAL A 200 6.87 8.90 -2.83
CA VAL A 200 5.86 7.84 -3.01
C VAL A 200 6.44 6.50 -2.62
N THR A 201 5.81 5.83 -1.66
CA THR A 201 6.16 4.47 -1.24
C THR A 201 5.39 3.43 -2.05
N VAL A 202 6.11 2.40 -2.53
CA VAL A 202 5.55 1.23 -3.20
C VAL A 202 6.16 -0.07 -2.67
N SER A 203 5.48 -1.22 -2.85
CA SER A 203 5.95 -2.52 -2.35
C SER A 203 5.67 -3.62 -3.38
N GLY A 204 6.68 -4.44 -3.67
CA GLY A 204 6.60 -5.45 -4.72
C GLY A 204 5.55 -6.54 -4.47
N HIS A 205 5.47 -7.05 -3.25
CA HIS A 205 4.58 -8.19 -2.94
C HIS A 205 3.07 -7.88 -2.99
N LYS A 206 2.69 -6.65 -3.29
CA LYS A 206 1.28 -6.27 -3.51
C LYS A 206 0.89 -6.29 -5.00
N LEU A 207 1.87 -6.55 -5.88
CA LEU A 207 1.65 -6.60 -7.34
C LEU A 207 2.40 -7.77 -7.99
N HIS A 208 2.30 -8.94 -7.39
CA HIS A 208 2.82 -10.20 -7.91
C HIS A 208 4.35 -10.29 -8.03
N ALA A 209 5.08 -9.45 -7.27
CA ALA A 209 6.53 -9.52 -7.10
C ALA A 209 6.90 -10.14 -5.73
N PRO A 210 8.18 -10.47 -5.49
CA PRO A 210 8.61 -11.08 -4.23
C PRO A 210 8.38 -10.20 -3.00
N LYS A 211 8.22 -10.85 -1.85
CA LYS A 211 8.45 -10.23 -0.55
C LYS A 211 9.93 -9.84 -0.44
N GLY A 212 10.26 -8.91 0.45
CA GLY A 212 11.66 -8.50 0.65
C GLY A 212 12.15 -7.46 -0.37
N VAL A 213 11.23 -6.78 -1.09
CA VAL A 213 11.53 -5.66 -1.98
C VAL A 213 10.40 -4.62 -1.95
N GLY A 214 10.79 -3.37 -1.83
CA GLY A 214 9.95 -2.18 -1.96
C GLY A 214 10.77 -1.06 -2.59
N ALA A 215 10.16 0.11 -2.76
CA ALA A 215 10.88 1.27 -3.27
C ALA A 215 10.24 2.58 -2.80
N LEU A 216 11.08 3.60 -2.70
CA LEU A 216 10.70 5.00 -2.49
C LEU A 216 11.01 5.80 -3.75
N TYR A 217 9.99 6.41 -4.35
CA TYR A 217 10.20 7.47 -5.32
C TYR A 217 10.51 8.77 -4.58
N VAL A 218 11.52 9.49 -5.04
CA VAL A 218 11.95 10.79 -4.52
C VAL A 218 11.98 11.78 -5.68
N SER A 219 11.24 12.88 -5.57
CA SER A 219 11.21 13.91 -6.62
C SER A 219 12.56 14.58 -6.81
N GLY A 220 12.85 15.04 -8.04
CA GLY A 220 14.08 15.73 -8.36
C GLY A 220 14.29 17.00 -7.51
N GLU A 221 13.20 17.65 -7.07
CA GLU A 221 13.27 18.80 -6.17
C GLU A 221 13.78 18.42 -4.78
N MET A 222 13.28 17.30 -4.22
CA MET A 222 13.76 16.78 -2.93
C MET A 222 15.26 16.48 -2.96
N ILE A 223 15.73 15.84 -4.03
CA ILE A 223 17.16 15.53 -4.22
C ILE A 223 17.98 16.83 -4.34
N LYS A 224 17.58 17.74 -5.24
CA LYS A 224 18.28 19.00 -5.50
C LYS A 224 18.39 19.88 -4.25
N LYS A 225 17.31 19.94 -3.46
CA LYS A 225 17.25 20.74 -2.21
C LYS A 225 17.77 19.97 -0.99
N LYS A 226 18.24 18.74 -1.15
CA LYS A 226 18.72 17.88 -0.04
C LYS A 226 17.71 17.77 1.12
N LYS A 227 16.43 17.64 0.79
CA LYS A 227 15.34 17.56 1.76
C LYS A 227 15.11 16.14 2.32
N ILE A 228 15.96 15.19 1.95
CA ILE A 228 15.97 13.83 2.47
C ILE A 228 17.41 13.37 2.65
N VAL A 229 17.69 12.68 3.75
CA VAL A 229 18.98 12.07 4.06
C VAL A 229 18.84 10.57 4.27
N PRO A 230 19.92 9.80 4.16
CA PRO A 230 19.89 8.36 4.43
C PRO A 230 19.37 8.09 5.85
N TYR A 231 18.54 7.05 5.97
CA TYR A 231 18.14 6.49 7.27
C TYR A 231 18.98 5.25 7.63
N LEU A 232 19.38 4.47 6.63
CA LEU A 232 20.25 3.31 6.79
C LEU A 232 21.63 3.62 6.21
N HIS A 233 22.62 3.79 7.09
CA HIS A 233 24.00 4.13 6.74
C HIS A 233 24.85 2.88 6.45
N GLY A 234 25.88 3.02 5.58
CA GLY A 234 26.80 1.92 5.24
C GLY A 234 27.61 2.18 3.96
N GLY A 235 27.68 1.20 3.07
CA GLY A 235 28.58 1.17 1.90
C GLY A 235 28.20 2.03 0.70
N GLY A 236 27.20 2.89 0.81
CA GLY A 236 26.88 3.89 -0.23
C GLY A 236 26.01 3.38 -1.39
N GLN A 237 25.42 2.19 -1.29
CA GLN A 237 24.48 1.68 -2.29
C GLN A 237 23.26 2.61 -2.45
N GLU A 238 22.48 2.44 -3.51
CA GLU A 238 21.37 3.32 -3.86
C GLU A 238 21.76 4.81 -3.82
N LYS A 239 22.94 5.14 -4.39
CA LYS A 239 23.53 6.50 -4.41
C LYS A 239 23.73 7.08 -3.01
N GLY A 240 23.99 6.23 -2.04
CA GLY A 240 24.17 6.61 -0.63
C GLY A 240 22.89 6.78 0.16
N MET A 241 21.71 6.65 -0.48
CA MET A 241 20.42 6.84 0.20
C MET A 241 19.96 5.61 0.99
N ARG A 242 20.38 4.40 0.57
CA ARG A 242 20.04 3.18 1.27
C ARG A 242 21.19 2.19 1.13
N SER A 243 21.98 2.06 2.15
CA SER A 243 23.17 1.21 2.14
C SER A 243 22.84 -0.27 2.38
N GLY A 244 23.75 -1.14 1.96
CA GLY A 244 23.64 -2.60 2.02
C GLY A 244 23.52 -3.18 0.61
N THR A 245 24.17 -4.34 0.38
CA THR A 245 24.15 -5.01 -0.92
C THR A 245 22.73 -5.22 -1.39
N GLU A 246 22.45 -4.82 -2.61
CA GLU A 246 21.13 -4.81 -3.20
C GLU A 246 20.59 -6.23 -3.39
N ASN A 247 19.31 -6.44 -3.10
CA ASN A 247 18.58 -7.68 -3.38
C ASN A 247 18.30 -7.80 -4.88
N THR A 248 19.33 -8.12 -5.68
CA THR A 248 19.26 -8.18 -7.15
C THR A 248 18.10 -9.05 -7.63
N LEU A 249 17.91 -10.23 -7.01
CA LEU A 249 16.83 -11.16 -7.35
C LEU A 249 15.44 -10.50 -7.16
N GLY A 250 15.20 -9.94 -5.97
CA GLY A 250 13.92 -9.31 -5.64
C GLY A 250 13.67 -8.06 -6.47
N ILE A 251 14.69 -7.23 -6.68
CA ILE A 251 14.61 -6.00 -7.46
C ILE A 251 14.31 -6.31 -8.94
N ALA A 252 15.05 -7.24 -9.54
CA ALA A 252 14.83 -7.64 -10.93
C ALA A 252 13.42 -8.20 -11.14
N ALA A 253 12.95 -9.07 -10.23
CA ALA A 253 11.61 -9.63 -10.28
C ALA A 253 10.51 -8.57 -10.07
N PHE A 254 10.75 -7.56 -9.22
CA PHE A 254 9.82 -6.44 -9.05
C PHE A 254 9.69 -5.63 -10.34
N GLY A 255 10.80 -5.30 -10.98
CA GLY A 255 10.79 -4.63 -12.29
C GLY A 255 10.05 -5.44 -13.35
N ALA A 256 10.28 -6.77 -13.40
CA ALA A 256 9.63 -7.67 -14.36
C ALA A 256 8.11 -7.73 -14.14
N ALA A 257 7.64 -7.80 -12.89
CA ALA A 257 6.21 -7.78 -12.57
C ALA A 257 5.54 -6.47 -13.02
N VAL A 258 6.20 -5.32 -12.81
CA VAL A 258 5.68 -4.02 -13.28
C VAL A 258 5.67 -3.94 -14.81
N ALA A 259 6.74 -4.39 -15.48
CA ALA A 259 6.84 -4.38 -16.94
C ALA A 259 5.78 -5.26 -17.61
N ASP A 260 5.45 -6.41 -17.01
CA ASP A 260 4.39 -7.31 -17.47
C ASP A 260 3.00 -6.72 -17.28
N LEU A 261 2.74 -6.13 -16.11
CA LEU A 261 1.41 -5.59 -15.79
C LEU A 261 1.09 -4.28 -16.53
N LYS A 262 2.09 -3.43 -16.76
CA LYS A 262 1.89 -2.08 -17.31
C LYS A 262 1.10 -2.05 -18.63
N PRO A 263 1.41 -2.83 -19.68
CA PRO A 263 0.63 -2.83 -20.91
C PRO A 263 -0.81 -3.34 -20.75
N ARG A 264 -1.07 -4.14 -19.72
CA ARG A 264 -2.38 -4.75 -19.41
C ARG A 264 -3.15 -3.98 -18.34
N PHE A 265 -2.61 -2.88 -17.81
CA PHE A 265 -3.15 -2.16 -16.66
C PHE A 265 -4.63 -1.78 -16.79
N ALA A 266 -5.05 -1.27 -17.97
CA ALA A 266 -6.45 -0.89 -18.20
C ALA A 266 -7.39 -2.12 -18.18
N VAL A 267 -6.95 -3.24 -18.76
CA VAL A 267 -7.70 -4.50 -18.80
C VAL A 267 -7.86 -5.06 -17.39
N VAL A 268 -6.77 -5.10 -16.62
CA VAL A 268 -6.79 -5.61 -15.24
C VAL A 268 -7.69 -4.75 -14.33
N ARG A 269 -7.67 -3.43 -14.51
CA ARG A 269 -8.63 -2.54 -13.83
C ARG A 269 -10.08 -2.85 -14.16
N GLY A 270 -10.39 -3.01 -15.44
CA GLY A 270 -11.74 -3.38 -15.87
C GLY A 270 -12.19 -4.72 -15.27
N HIS A 271 -11.27 -5.67 -15.16
CA HIS A 271 -11.52 -6.94 -14.50
C HIS A 271 -11.82 -6.79 -13.00
N PHE A 272 -11.10 -5.93 -12.28
CA PHE A 272 -11.41 -5.62 -10.88
C PHE A 272 -12.81 -4.99 -10.73
N GLU A 273 -13.18 -4.05 -11.59
CA GLU A 273 -14.50 -3.42 -11.59
C GLU A 273 -15.61 -4.46 -11.84
N GLU A 274 -15.39 -5.38 -12.77
CA GLU A 274 -16.32 -6.47 -13.05
C GLU A 274 -16.50 -7.40 -11.85
N LEU A 275 -15.38 -7.85 -11.23
CA LEU A 275 -15.42 -8.72 -10.05
C LEU A 275 -16.05 -8.02 -8.85
N TYR A 276 -15.72 -6.75 -8.62
CA TYR A 276 -16.31 -5.96 -7.54
C TYR A 276 -17.83 -5.86 -7.71
N SER A 277 -18.29 -5.52 -8.90
CA SER A 277 -19.72 -5.37 -9.20
C SER A 277 -20.45 -6.70 -9.04
N TYR A 278 -19.89 -7.78 -9.58
CA TYR A 278 -20.45 -9.12 -9.48
C TYR A 278 -20.54 -9.59 -8.02
N ALA A 279 -19.45 -9.46 -7.25
CA ALA A 279 -19.41 -9.84 -5.85
C ALA A 279 -20.36 -8.99 -5.00
N SER A 280 -20.48 -7.69 -5.29
CA SER A 280 -21.34 -6.79 -4.55
C SER A 280 -22.81 -7.22 -4.61
N VAL A 281 -23.32 -7.53 -5.80
CA VAL A 281 -24.72 -8.01 -5.99
C VAL A 281 -24.96 -9.30 -5.19
N GLN A 282 -24.08 -10.27 -5.34
CA GLN A 282 -24.19 -11.57 -4.68
C GLN A 282 -24.14 -11.46 -3.14
N LEU A 283 -23.25 -10.60 -2.61
CA LEU A 283 -23.13 -10.37 -1.16
C LEU A 283 -24.39 -9.73 -0.58
N GLU A 284 -24.97 -8.73 -1.27
CA GLU A 284 -26.19 -8.05 -0.84
C GLU A 284 -27.41 -8.99 -0.89
N GLU A 285 -27.51 -9.84 -1.92
CA GLU A 285 -28.59 -10.85 -2.03
C GLU A 285 -28.61 -11.84 -0.85
N ILE A 286 -27.47 -12.15 -0.26
CA ILE A 286 -27.39 -13.00 0.93
C ILE A 286 -27.47 -12.24 2.25
N GLY A 287 -27.75 -10.92 2.21
CA GLY A 287 -27.90 -10.07 3.39
C GLY A 287 -26.60 -9.64 4.08
N VAL A 288 -25.46 -9.73 3.39
CA VAL A 288 -24.17 -9.24 3.85
C VAL A 288 -24.07 -7.75 3.56
N ARG A 289 -23.73 -6.95 4.57
CA ARG A 289 -23.54 -5.50 4.40
C ARG A 289 -22.16 -5.21 3.84
N ILE A 290 -22.09 -4.47 2.75
CA ILE A 290 -20.85 -3.93 2.19
C ILE A 290 -20.55 -2.58 2.84
N ASN A 291 -19.35 -2.41 3.39
CA ASN A 291 -18.87 -1.16 3.95
C ASN A 291 -18.30 -0.29 2.81
N ARG A 292 -19.21 0.30 2.02
CA ARG A 292 -18.83 1.10 0.84
C ARG A 292 -18.25 2.45 1.25
N PRO A 293 -17.08 2.86 0.72
CA PRO A 293 -16.62 4.24 0.86
C PRO A 293 -17.63 5.23 0.24
N ALA A 294 -17.86 6.37 0.91
CA ALA A 294 -18.70 7.44 0.37
C ALA A 294 -18.03 8.18 -0.82
N GLY A 295 -16.69 8.13 -0.88
CA GLY A 295 -15.90 8.67 -1.98
C GLY A 295 -15.53 7.61 -3.04
N ALA A 296 -14.41 7.83 -3.71
CA ALA A 296 -13.86 6.87 -4.68
C ALA A 296 -13.38 5.59 -3.98
N ARG A 297 -13.41 4.48 -4.72
CA ARG A 297 -12.96 3.17 -4.23
C ARG A 297 -12.00 2.51 -5.20
N ALA A 298 -11.21 1.60 -4.68
CA ALA A 298 -10.35 0.70 -5.43
C ALA A 298 -11.04 -0.67 -5.55
N ASP A 299 -11.47 -1.03 -6.76
CA ASP A 299 -12.35 -2.19 -7.01
C ASP A 299 -11.70 -3.56 -6.75
N HIS A 300 -10.42 -3.62 -6.43
CA HIS A 300 -9.77 -4.85 -6.01
C HIS A 300 -9.95 -5.17 -4.50
N ILE A 301 -10.64 -4.32 -3.72
CA ILE A 301 -10.90 -4.52 -2.29
C ILE A 301 -12.38 -4.31 -1.99
N ILE A 302 -13.00 -5.29 -1.35
CA ILE A 302 -14.34 -5.20 -0.77
C ILE A 302 -14.25 -5.44 0.73
N ASN A 303 -14.78 -4.53 1.54
CA ASN A 303 -14.96 -4.74 2.97
C ASN A 303 -16.43 -5.02 3.26
N VAL A 304 -16.70 -6.06 4.07
CA VAL A 304 -18.06 -6.49 4.38
C VAL A 304 -18.23 -6.75 5.87
N THR A 305 -19.44 -6.53 6.39
CA THR A 305 -19.83 -6.92 7.76
C THR A 305 -20.86 -8.04 7.70
N VAL A 306 -20.55 -9.20 8.30
CA VAL A 306 -21.48 -10.32 8.46
C VAL A 306 -22.06 -10.25 9.87
N LYS A 307 -23.21 -9.61 9.99
CA LYS A 307 -23.83 -9.29 11.29
C LYS A 307 -24.04 -10.52 12.17
N GLY A 308 -23.55 -10.44 13.40
CA GLY A 308 -23.74 -11.47 14.43
C GLY A 308 -22.75 -12.62 14.39
N ILE A 309 -21.75 -12.62 13.50
CA ILE A 309 -20.71 -13.65 13.44
C ILE A 309 -19.35 -12.96 13.50
N LYS A 310 -18.49 -13.41 14.43
CA LYS A 310 -17.13 -12.89 14.52
C LYS A 310 -16.32 -13.20 13.27
N SER A 311 -15.54 -12.23 12.81
CA SER A 311 -14.69 -12.38 11.62
C SER A 311 -13.72 -13.55 11.75
N GLU A 312 -13.11 -13.77 12.92
CA GLU A 312 -12.22 -14.90 13.17
C GLU A 312 -12.90 -16.26 12.95
N THR A 313 -14.15 -16.39 13.43
CA THR A 313 -14.95 -17.62 13.22
C THR A 313 -15.25 -17.84 11.74
N LEU A 314 -15.59 -16.76 11.01
CA LEU A 314 -15.80 -16.82 9.57
C LEU A 314 -14.53 -17.19 8.81
N LEU A 315 -13.37 -16.63 9.20
CA LEU A 315 -12.08 -16.98 8.58
C LEU A 315 -11.77 -18.47 8.69
N HIS A 316 -11.96 -19.06 9.88
CA HIS A 316 -11.74 -20.50 10.08
C HIS A 316 -12.71 -21.34 9.25
N PHE A 317 -13.99 -20.94 9.18
CA PHE A 317 -14.99 -21.64 8.37
C PHE A 317 -14.63 -21.61 6.88
N LEU A 318 -14.35 -20.42 6.33
CA LEU A 318 -13.98 -20.24 4.93
C LEU A 318 -12.68 -20.96 4.58
N SER A 319 -11.69 -20.90 5.48
CA SER A 319 -10.39 -21.58 5.31
C SER A 319 -10.56 -23.11 5.28
N ALA A 320 -11.51 -23.68 6.03
CA ALA A 320 -11.83 -25.11 5.96
C ALA A 320 -12.42 -25.51 4.60
N ASP A 321 -13.09 -24.58 3.92
CA ASP A 321 -13.60 -24.77 2.55
C ASP A 321 -12.54 -24.40 1.48
N GLY A 322 -11.30 -24.07 1.86
CA GLY A 322 -10.21 -23.69 0.96
C GLY A 322 -10.30 -22.26 0.43
N ILE A 323 -11.05 -21.37 1.11
CA ILE A 323 -11.24 -19.95 0.72
C ILE A 323 -10.51 -19.06 1.72
N PHE A 324 -9.58 -18.24 1.22
CA PHE A 324 -8.71 -17.42 2.04
C PHE A 324 -9.06 -15.94 1.87
N VAL A 325 -9.50 -15.30 2.96
CA VAL A 325 -9.83 -13.88 3.09
C VAL A 325 -9.17 -13.31 4.36
N SER A 326 -9.34 -12.04 4.70
CA SER A 326 -8.78 -11.43 5.90
C SER A 326 -9.84 -10.78 6.79
N SER A 327 -9.58 -10.70 8.10
CA SER A 327 -10.37 -9.93 9.07
C SER A 327 -9.67 -8.60 9.36
N GLY A 328 -9.83 -7.60 8.52
CA GLY A 328 -9.10 -6.34 8.65
C GLY A 328 -7.66 -6.44 8.12
N SER A 329 -6.67 -5.80 8.77
CA SER A 329 -5.28 -5.92 8.34
C SER A 329 -4.65 -7.22 8.85
N ALA A 330 -3.96 -7.95 7.97
CA ALA A 330 -3.18 -9.14 8.34
C ALA A 330 -2.11 -8.84 9.43
N CYS A 331 -1.66 -7.57 9.50
CA CYS A 331 -0.68 -7.12 10.50
C CYS A 331 -1.25 -6.96 11.91
N SER A 332 -2.56 -6.87 12.07
CA SER A 332 -3.25 -6.73 13.38
C SER A 332 -3.89 -8.02 13.89
N SER A 333 -3.69 -9.15 13.21
CA SER A 333 -4.28 -10.45 13.57
C SER A 333 -3.91 -10.96 14.98
N HIS A 334 -2.86 -10.41 15.61
CA HIS A 334 -2.46 -10.68 17.00
C HIS A 334 -2.93 -9.61 18.01
N SER A 335 -3.62 -8.56 17.54
CA SER A 335 -4.15 -7.50 18.40
C SER A 335 -5.55 -7.86 18.89
N LYS A 336 -5.80 -7.76 20.21
CA LYS A 336 -7.15 -7.89 20.77
C LYS A 336 -8.06 -6.68 20.50
N ASN A 337 -7.50 -5.61 19.93
CA ASN A 337 -8.23 -4.38 19.65
C ASN A 337 -8.81 -4.41 18.22
N PRO A 338 -10.00 -3.83 18.04
CA PRO A 338 -10.57 -3.69 16.69
C PRO A 338 -9.68 -2.84 15.80
N SER A 339 -9.80 -3.03 14.48
CA SER A 339 -9.04 -2.26 13.49
C SER A 339 -9.29 -0.75 13.64
N GLU A 340 -8.22 0.02 13.85
CA GLU A 340 -8.32 1.48 13.91
C GLU A 340 -8.81 2.08 12.58
N ALA A 341 -8.44 1.49 11.44
CA ALA A 341 -8.91 1.95 10.12
C ALA A 341 -10.42 1.75 9.95
N LEU A 342 -10.98 0.64 10.46
CA LEU A 342 -12.42 0.39 10.42
C LEU A 342 -13.17 1.30 11.40
N ILE A 343 -12.59 1.61 12.56
CA ILE A 343 -13.15 2.59 13.51
C ILE A 343 -13.11 4.00 12.90
N ALA A 344 -11.99 4.40 12.29
CA ALA A 344 -11.87 5.67 11.58
C ALA A 344 -12.88 5.79 10.42
N PHE A 345 -13.14 4.68 9.73
CA PHE A 345 -14.19 4.59 8.71
C PHE A 345 -15.59 4.85 9.28
N GLY A 346 -15.81 4.62 10.57
CA GLY A 346 -17.08 4.85 11.26
C GLY A 346 -17.81 3.59 11.69
N LEU A 347 -17.18 2.42 11.62
CA LEU A 347 -17.74 1.18 12.17
C LEU A 347 -17.61 1.17 13.70
N THR A 348 -18.59 0.61 14.37
CA THR A 348 -18.48 0.29 15.80
C THR A 348 -17.46 -0.83 16.01
N ALA A 349 -16.93 -0.97 17.22
CA ALA A 349 -16.01 -2.05 17.57
C ALA A 349 -16.60 -3.45 17.26
N THR A 350 -17.91 -3.64 17.52
CA THR A 350 -18.62 -4.87 17.20
C THR A 350 -18.69 -5.11 15.70
N GLU A 351 -19.00 -4.10 14.90
CA GLU A 351 -19.05 -4.23 13.44
C GLU A 351 -17.67 -4.51 12.85
N ALA A 352 -16.63 -3.86 13.38
CA ALA A 352 -15.25 -4.10 12.97
C ALA A 352 -14.81 -5.56 13.26
N ASP A 353 -15.22 -6.13 14.42
CA ASP A 353 -14.97 -7.54 14.79
C ASP A 353 -15.77 -8.55 13.94
N GLN A 354 -16.81 -8.09 13.24
CA GLN A 354 -17.64 -8.87 12.32
C GLN A 354 -17.33 -8.62 10.84
N SER A 355 -16.24 -7.88 10.56
CA SER A 355 -15.91 -7.47 9.21
C SER A 355 -14.86 -8.35 8.56
N LEU A 356 -15.06 -8.65 7.29
CA LEU A 356 -14.11 -9.35 6.43
C LEU A 356 -13.64 -8.41 5.30
N ARG A 357 -12.38 -8.56 4.92
CA ARG A 357 -11.83 -7.99 3.70
C ARG A 357 -11.64 -9.08 2.66
N ILE A 358 -12.24 -8.89 1.51
CA ILE A 358 -12.09 -9.68 0.30
C ILE A 358 -11.23 -8.85 -0.66
N SER A 359 -10.17 -9.42 -1.20
CA SER A 359 -9.31 -8.68 -2.13
C SER A 359 -8.88 -9.53 -3.31
N PHE A 360 -9.15 -9.00 -4.50
CA PHE A 360 -8.95 -9.65 -5.78
C PHE A 360 -7.55 -9.42 -6.35
N SER A 361 -7.13 -10.36 -7.18
CA SER A 361 -6.05 -10.23 -8.15
C SER A 361 -6.58 -10.45 -9.57
N GLU A 362 -5.75 -10.21 -10.57
CA GLU A 362 -6.09 -10.46 -11.98
C GLU A 362 -6.36 -11.94 -12.29
N TYR A 363 -6.03 -12.85 -11.36
CA TYR A 363 -6.22 -14.31 -11.51
C TYR A 363 -7.52 -14.81 -10.91
N ASN A 364 -8.24 -13.99 -10.16
CA ASN A 364 -9.53 -14.38 -9.61
C ASN A 364 -10.62 -14.33 -10.67
N THR A 365 -11.64 -15.18 -10.48
CA THR A 365 -12.75 -15.35 -11.44
C THR A 365 -14.11 -15.20 -10.74
N LYS A 366 -15.20 -15.14 -11.52
CA LYS A 366 -16.56 -15.13 -10.97
C LYS A 366 -16.88 -16.42 -10.22
N GLU A 367 -16.32 -17.54 -10.65
CA GLU A 367 -16.46 -18.85 -9.97
C GLU A 367 -15.81 -18.83 -8.59
N ASP A 368 -14.72 -18.06 -8.39
CA ASP A 368 -14.14 -17.86 -7.05
C ASP A 368 -15.09 -17.06 -6.14
N VAL A 369 -15.79 -16.07 -6.72
CA VAL A 369 -16.83 -15.31 -6.00
C VAL A 369 -18.01 -16.23 -5.66
N ASP A 370 -18.51 -17.04 -6.60
CA ASP A 370 -19.62 -17.97 -6.36
C ASP A 370 -19.31 -18.95 -5.24
N ALA A 371 -18.10 -19.48 -5.20
CA ALA A 371 -17.65 -20.37 -4.12
C ALA A 371 -17.60 -19.64 -2.76
N LEU A 372 -17.10 -18.40 -2.72
CA LEU A 372 -17.14 -17.56 -1.52
C LEU A 372 -18.57 -17.35 -1.02
N ILE A 373 -19.49 -16.99 -1.92
CA ILE A 373 -20.90 -16.76 -1.59
C ILE A 373 -21.56 -18.02 -1.05
N ALA A 374 -21.31 -19.18 -1.67
CA ALA A 374 -21.84 -20.46 -1.21
C ALA A 374 -21.35 -20.81 0.20
N SER A 375 -20.05 -20.64 0.47
CA SER A 375 -19.47 -20.88 1.80
C SER A 375 -19.96 -19.86 2.84
N LEU A 376 -20.11 -18.58 2.50
CA LEU A 376 -20.71 -17.58 3.40
C LEU A 376 -22.16 -17.92 3.76
N LYS A 377 -22.99 -18.33 2.79
CA LYS A 377 -24.35 -18.80 3.04
C LYS A 377 -24.37 -19.98 4.03
N ALA A 378 -23.48 -20.95 3.83
CA ALA A 378 -23.36 -22.11 4.71
C ALA A 378 -22.91 -21.70 6.14
N ALA A 379 -21.94 -20.80 6.24
CA ALA A 379 -21.48 -20.26 7.52
C ALA A 379 -22.61 -19.54 8.27
N MET A 380 -23.34 -18.64 7.59
CA MET A 380 -24.46 -17.89 8.16
C MET A 380 -25.61 -18.77 8.65
N ALA A 381 -25.80 -19.94 8.04
CA ALA A 381 -26.81 -20.91 8.41
C ALA A 381 -26.40 -21.81 9.59
N ARG A 382 -25.10 -22.07 9.76
CA ARG A 382 -24.57 -23.06 10.72
C ARG A 382 -23.94 -22.43 11.98
N LEU A 383 -23.37 -21.23 11.87
CA LEU A 383 -22.63 -20.62 12.98
C LEU A 383 -23.58 -19.92 13.95
N VAL A 384 -23.24 -20.02 15.24
CA VAL A 384 -23.98 -19.37 16.32
C VAL A 384 -23.77 -17.86 16.22
N ARG A 385 -24.88 -17.13 16.19
CA ARG A 385 -24.85 -15.65 16.20
C ARG A 385 -24.53 -15.14 17.58
N VAL A 386 -23.55 -14.26 17.70
CA VAL A 386 -23.27 -13.53 18.92
C VAL A 386 -24.37 -12.47 19.06
N LYS A 387 -25.13 -12.51 20.19
CA LYS A 387 -26.06 -11.44 20.55
C LYS A 387 -25.23 -10.18 20.81
N GLY A 388 -25.42 -9.13 20.01
CA GLY A 388 -24.83 -7.82 20.21
C GLY A 388 -25.46 -7.08 21.38
#